data_7788a4c63d6d1666ddbadce5d4884925
#
_entry.id   7788a4c63d6d1666ddbadce5d4884925
#
_cell.length_a   1.000
_cell.length_b   1.000
_cell.length_c   1.000
_cell.angle_alpha   90.00
_cell.angle_beta   90.00
_cell.angle_gamma   90.00
#
_symmetry.space_group_name_H-M   'P 1'
#
loop_
_entity.id
_entity.type
_entity.pdbx_description
1 polymer ?
#
loop_
_entity_poly.entity_id
_entity_poly.type
_entity_poly.pdbx_seq_one_letter_code
_entity_poly.pdbx_strand_id
1 'polypeptide(L)'
;MVIHKNSIIHQDAKISSNVEIGPYVVIGPNVKISENVIVHSHVNISGDTTIGDGCKIFPFASIGNDPQDLKYKGEKTKLIIGKHNIIREYVTINPGTDGGGGITRIGNNCLFMISSHIAHDCKIGNNVIIANNVPIGGHGIIEDDVIIGGNAAVHQFARVGKMAMIGGMTGVTTDVIPYGLSLGNRNYLEGINLIGLRRKNIPNKYILELTSAYKEIFKTNNLNENLNELNGEFKDNTLVNDIIEFINKDKKRPICTPFIK
;
A
#
# COMPACT_ATOMS: atom_id res chain seq x y z
N MET A 1 13.61 2.05 -27.58
CA MET A 1 14.32 1.52 -26.38
C MET A 1 15.69 2.17 -26.30
N VAL A 2 16.00 2.77 -25.17
CA VAL A 2 17.33 3.35 -24.90
C VAL A 2 17.93 2.55 -23.75
N ILE A 3 18.94 1.73 -24.04
CA ILE A 3 19.62 0.90 -23.04
C ILE A 3 21.07 1.36 -22.93
N HIS A 4 21.49 1.72 -21.71
CA HIS A 4 22.87 2.08 -21.47
C HIS A 4 23.80 0.83 -21.58
N LYS A 5 24.95 0.98 -22.24
CA LYS A 5 25.88 -0.13 -22.54
C LYS A 5 26.41 -0.89 -21.31
N ASN A 6 26.41 -0.26 -20.13
CA ASN A 6 26.86 -0.86 -18.86
C ASN A 6 25.72 -1.49 -18.06
N SER A 7 24.50 -1.67 -18.62
CA SER A 7 23.43 -2.43 -18.00
C SER A 7 23.59 -3.93 -18.30
N ILE A 8 23.13 -4.78 -17.39
CA ILE A 8 23.13 -6.24 -17.52
C ILE A 8 21.67 -6.69 -17.61
N ILE A 9 21.25 -7.11 -18.80
CA ILE A 9 19.87 -7.54 -19.06
C ILE A 9 19.89 -8.99 -19.51
N HIS A 10 19.16 -9.85 -18.80
CA HIS A 10 19.04 -11.24 -19.20
C HIS A 10 18.30 -11.35 -20.55
N GLN A 11 18.76 -12.24 -21.43
CA GLN A 11 18.21 -12.39 -22.78
C GLN A 11 16.70 -12.76 -22.80
N ASP A 12 16.20 -13.43 -21.77
CA ASP A 12 14.80 -13.84 -21.62
C ASP A 12 13.90 -12.74 -21.04
N ALA A 13 14.46 -11.60 -20.59
CA ALA A 13 13.68 -10.48 -20.14
C ALA A 13 12.83 -9.88 -21.27
N LYS A 14 11.58 -9.54 -20.96
CA LYS A 14 10.65 -8.95 -21.94
C LYS A 14 10.52 -7.45 -21.70
N ILE A 15 11.12 -6.66 -22.55
CA ILE A 15 11.19 -5.20 -22.41
C ILE A 15 10.56 -4.55 -23.64
N SER A 16 9.58 -3.65 -23.44
CA SER A 16 8.93 -2.92 -24.52
C SER A 16 9.88 -1.93 -25.21
N SER A 17 9.56 -1.58 -26.47
CA SER A 17 10.46 -0.86 -27.37
C SER A 17 10.79 0.58 -26.98
N ASN A 18 10.01 1.21 -26.12
CA ASN A 18 10.14 2.61 -25.68
C ASN A 18 10.54 2.75 -24.18
N VAL A 19 11.18 1.73 -23.63
CA VAL A 19 11.73 1.77 -22.25
C VAL A 19 13.10 2.43 -22.27
N GLU A 20 13.40 3.20 -21.23
CA GLU A 20 14.72 3.80 -20.96
C GLU A 20 15.38 3.08 -19.78
N ILE A 21 16.63 2.61 -19.97
CA ILE A 21 17.41 1.90 -18.96
C ILE A 21 18.76 2.56 -18.78
N GLY A 22 19.00 3.06 -17.56
CA GLY A 22 20.23 3.72 -17.15
C GLY A 22 21.42 2.78 -16.94
N PRO A 23 22.60 3.32 -16.61
CA PRO A 23 23.81 2.52 -16.39
C PRO A 23 23.70 1.65 -15.14
N TYR A 24 24.40 0.51 -15.17
CA TYR A 24 24.52 -0.43 -14.05
C TYR A 24 23.20 -1.00 -13.53
N VAL A 25 22.15 -0.98 -14.36
CA VAL A 25 20.89 -1.68 -14.08
C VAL A 25 21.08 -3.17 -14.32
N VAL A 26 20.53 -4.00 -13.44
CA VAL A 26 20.50 -5.46 -13.58
C VAL A 26 19.06 -5.93 -13.69
N ILE A 27 18.75 -6.69 -14.77
CA ILE A 27 17.40 -7.23 -15.03
C ILE A 27 17.48 -8.74 -15.23
N GLY A 28 16.71 -9.48 -14.41
CA GLY A 28 16.64 -10.93 -14.41
C GLY A 28 15.77 -11.53 -15.52
N PRO A 29 15.78 -12.88 -15.67
CA PRO A 29 15.20 -13.58 -16.83
C PRO A 29 13.67 -13.51 -16.95
N ASN A 30 12.94 -13.48 -15.84
CA ASN A 30 11.47 -13.55 -15.84
C ASN A 30 10.82 -12.16 -15.71
N VAL A 31 11.60 -11.09 -15.87
CA VAL A 31 11.13 -9.70 -15.74
C VAL A 31 10.42 -9.27 -17.01
N LYS A 32 9.26 -8.60 -16.82
CA LYS A 32 8.48 -7.98 -17.89
C LYS A 32 8.32 -6.49 -17.62
N ILE A 33 8.77 -5.64 -18.54
CA ILE A 33 8.69 -4.18 -18.44
C ILE A 33 7.85 -3.65 -19.59
N SER A 34 6.74 -3.01 -19.25
CA SER A 34 5.79 -2.43 -20.21
C SER A 34 6.30 -1.10 -20.77
N GLU A 35 5.43 -0.37 -21.48
CA GLU A 35 5.80 0.83 -22.24
C GLU A 35 6.10 2.05 -21.36
N ASN A 36 6.95 2.96 -21.87
CA ASN A 36 7.27 4.25 -21.25
C ASN A 36 7.83 4.17 -19.83
N VAL A 37 8.39 3.02 -19.45
CA VAL A 37 9.07 2.85 -18.15
C VAL A 37 10.46 3.44 -18.21
N ILE A 38 10.84 4.17 -17.16
CA ILE A 38 12.18 4.74 -16.98
C ILE A 38 12.84 4.04 -15.78
N VAL A 39 13.94 3.36 -16.02
CA VAL A 39 14.75 2.70 -14.99
C VAL A 39 16.05 3.46 -14.86
N HIS A 40 16.25 4.16 -13.76
CA HIS A 40 17.49 4.91 -13.48
C HIS A 40 18.65 3.97 -13.14
N SER A 41 19.83 4.53 -12.90
CA SER A 41 21.06 3.77 -12.65
C SER A 41 20.99 2.90 -11.39
N HIS A 42 21.75 1.79 -11.39
CA HIS A 42 21.95 0.91 -10.21
C HIS A 42 20.66 0.27 -9.67
N VAL A 43 19.61 0.16 -10.46
CA VAL A 43 18.39 -0.56 -10.10
C VAL A 43 18.57 -2.06 -10.33
N ASN A 44 18.11 -2.87 -9.40
CA ASN A 44 18.03 -4.33 -9.56
C ASN A 44 16.57 -4.77 -9.68
N ILE A 45 16.22 -5.51 -10.74
CA ILE A 45 14.88 -6.08 -10.96
C ILE A 45 15.04 -7.56 -11.24
N SER A 46 14.42 -8.40 -10.40
CA SER A 46 14.54 -9.87 -10.51
C SER A 46 13.20 -10.58 -10.24
N GLY A 47 13.24 -11.90 -10.15
CA GLY A 47 12.05 -12.74 -9.96
C GLY A 47 11.07 -12.68 -11.12
N ASP A 48 9.88 -13.30 -10.98
CA ASP A 48 8.76 -13.15 -11.93
C ASP A 48 8.05 -11.82 -11.64
N THR A 49 8.66 -10.75 -12.13
CA THR A 49 8.24 -9.36 -11.88
C THR A 49 7.66 -8.73 -13.13
N THR A 50 6.47 -8.19 -13.02
CA THR A 50 5.83 -7.41 -14.09
C THR A 50 5.69 -5.95 -13.66
N ILE A 51 6.16 -5.02 -14.50
CA ILE A 51 6.10 -3.56 -14.30
C ILE A 51 5.21 -2.95 -15.38
N GLY A 52 4.14 -2.28 -14.95
CA GLY A 52 3.18 -1.61 -15.83
C GLY A 52 3.72 -0.32 -16.45
N ASP A 53 2.96 0.22 -17.40
CA ASP A 53 3.33 1.37 -18.21
C ASP A 53 3.66 2.62 -17.38
N GLY A 54 4.59 3.43 -17.87
CA GLY A 54 4.87 4.77 -17.36
C GLY A 54 5.48 4.83 -15.95
N CYS A 55 5.91 3.70 -15.38
CA CYS A 55 6.58 3.68 -14.08
C CYS A 55 7.96 4.35 -14.16
N LYS A 56 8.37 5.00 -13.07
CA LYS A 56 9.71 5.57 -12.89
C LYS A 56 10.38 4.94 -11.69
N ILE A 57 11.54 4.34 -11.90
CA ILE A 57 12.29 3.58 -10.87
C ILE A 57 13.62 4.25 -10.66
N PHE A 58 13.85 4.73 -9.46
CA PHE A 58 14.99 5.56 -9.08
C PHE A 58 16.19 4.72 -8.59
N PRO A 59 17.38 5.31 -8.50
CA PRO A 59 18.62 4.56 -8.24
C PRO A 59 18.57 3.73 -6.95
N PHE A 60 19.22 2.57 -7.00
CA PHE A 60 19.37 1.63 -5.91
C PHE A 60 18.07 0.98 -5.42
N ALA A 61 16.96 1.10 -6.14
CA ALA A 61 15.77 0.31 -5.85
C ALA A 61 16.02 -1.18 -6.13
N SER A 62 15.49 -2.05 -5.26
CA SER A 62 15.60 -3.51 -5.33
C SER A 62 14.21 -4.13 -5.43
N ILE A 63 13.87 -4.64 -6.61
CA ILE A 63 12.50 -5.03 -6.96
C ILE A 63 12.47 -6.50 -7.35
N GLY A 64 11.57 -7.27 -6.70
CA GLY A 64 11.35 -8.67 -7.04
C GLY A 64 12.44 -9.63 -6.54
N ASN A 65 13.34 -9.18 -5.67
CA ASN A 65 14.29 -10.05 -4.99
C ASN A 65 13.60 -10.86 -3.88
N ASP A 66 14.23 -11.94 -3.46
CA ASP A 66 13.69 -12.91 -2.51
C ASP A 66 13.08 -12.26 -1.28
N PRO A 67 11.91 -12.76 -0.82
CA PRO A 67 11.26 -12.27 0.39
C PRO A 67 12.14 -12.44 1.62
N GLN A 68 12.02 -11.50 2.57
CA GLN A 68 12.65 -11.60 3.89
C GLN A 68 11.79 -12.49 4.82
N ASP A 69 11.50 -13.71 4.38
CA ASP A 69 10.75 -14.72 5.14
C ASP A 69 11.61 -15.98 5.30
N LEU A 70 11.84 -16.40 6.55
CA LEU A 70 12.61 -17.59 6.85
C LEU A 70 12.00 -18.90 6.30
N LYS A 71 10.72 -18.86 5.94
CA LYS A 71 10.01 -20.01 5.33
C LYS A 71 10.18 -20.08 3.82
N TYR A 72 10.62 -18.99 3.18
CA TYR A 72 10.83 -18.95 1.74
C TYR A 72 11.95 -19.91 1.33
N LYS A 73 11.68 -20.75 0.33
CA LYS A 73 12.59 -21.82 -0.15
C LYS A 73 12.92 -21.71 -1.65
N GLY A 74 12.68 -20.53 -2.25
CA GLY A 74 12.89 -20.32 -3.69
C GLY A 74 11.70 -20.75 -4.55
N GLU A 75 10.51 -20.83 -3.98
CA GLU A 75 9.28 -21.13 -4.71
C GLU A 75 8.93 -20.09 -5.78
N LYS A 76 8.24 -20.50 -6.82
CA LYS A 76 7.85 -19.63 -7.94
C LYS A 76 6.70 -18.72 -7.55
N THR A 77 7.03 -17.50 -7.20
CA THR A 77 6.08 -16.46 -6.80
C THR A 77 6.20 -15.22 -7.67
N LYS A 78 5.29 -14.28 -7.55
CA LYS A 78 5.15 -13.15 -8.47
C LYS A 78 5.12 -11.81 -7.75
N LEU A 79 5.61 -10.80 -8.47
CA LEU A 79 5.39 -9.39 -8.15
C LEU A 79 4.73 -8.72 -9.36
N ILE A 80 3.59 -8.07 -9.11
CA ILE A 80 2.86 -7.32 -10.14
C ILE A 80 2.76 -5.87 -9.70
N ILE A 81 3.38 -4.97 -10.46
CA ILE A 81 3.34 -3.52 -10.27
C ILE A 81 2.51 -2.92 -11.39
N GLY A 82 1.47 -2.15 -11.02
CA GLY A 82 0.60 -1.44 -11.96
C GLY A 82 1.30 -0.28 -12.66
N LYS A 83 0.50 0.63 -13.22
CA LYS A 83 0.96 1.71 -14.09
C LYS A 83 1.29 2.99 -13.33
N HIS A 84 2.18 3.83 -13.92
CA HIS A 84 2.50 5.20 -13.48
C HIS A 84 2.95 5.30 -12.02
N ASN A 85 3.57 4.26 -11.50
CA ASN A 85 4.14 4.28 -10.16
C ASN A 85 5.51 4.98 -10.14
N ILE A 86 5.77 5.73 -9.08
CA ILE A 86 7.05 6.37 -8.81
C ILE A 86 7.71 5.64 -7.64
N ILE A 87 8.80 4.94 -7.93
CA ILE A 87 9.55 4.12 -6.96
C ILE A 87 10.90 4.82 -6.73
N ARG A 88 11.05 5.48 -5.58
CA ARG A 88 12.20 6.29 -5.25
C ARG A 88 13.40 5.44 -4.83
N GLU A 89 14.49 6.13 -4.50
CA GLU A 89 15.78 5.52 -4.19
C GLU A 89 15.69 4.57 -3.00
N TYR A 90 16.43 3.47 -3.08
CA TYR A 90 16.52 2.45 -2.01
C TYR A 90 15.19 1.79 -1.62
N VAL A 91 14.14 1.96 -2.39
CA VAL A 91 12.88 1.23 -2.17
C VAL A 91 13.10 -0.25 -2.43
N THR A 92 12.54 -1.10 -1.56
CA THR A 92 12.58 -2.55 -1.74
C THR A 92 11.15 -3.11 -1.83
N ILE A 93 10.91 -4.02 -2.80
CA ILE A 93 9.61 -4.64 -3.02
C ILE A 93 9.83 -6.13 -3.25
N ASN A 94 9.27 -6.98 -2.38
CA ASN A 94 9.39 -8.42 -2.48
C ASN A 94 8.20 -9.07 -3.22
N PRO A 95 8.39 -10.19 -3.91
CA PRO A 95 7.32 -11.02 -4.46
C PRO A 95 6.51 -11.70 -3.35
N GLY A 96 5.48 -12.45 -3.72
CA GLY A 96 4.74 -13.27 -2.76
C GLY A 96 5.51 -14.46 -2.23
N THR A 97 4.87 -15.21 -1.34
CA THR A 97 5.33 -16.51 -0.82
C THR A 97 4.24 -17.58 -1.07
N ASP A 98 4.60 -18.85 -1.07
CA ASP A 98 3.64 -19.94 -1.30
C ASP A 98 2.51 -19.91 -0.24
N GLY A 99 2.88 -19.70 1.02
CA GLY A 99 1.93 -19.58 2.13
C GLY A 99 1.03 -18.34 2.09
N GLY A 100 1.35 -17.33 1.29
CA GLY A 100 0.61 -16.06 1.17
C GLY A 100 -0.26 -15.93 -0.10
N GLY A 101 -0.29 -16.97 -0.93
CA GLY A 101 -0.99 -16.96 -2.21
C GLY A 101 -0.10 -16.60 -3.39
N GLY A 102 1.20 -16.48 -3.18
CA GLY A 102 2.21 -16.43 -4.22
C GLY A 102 2.37 -15.09 -4.95
N ILE A 103 1.69 -14.02 -4.53
CA ILE A 103 1.71 -12.77 -5.30
C ILE A 103 1.68 -11.55 -4.40
N THR A 104 2.65 -10.64 -4.57
CA THR A 104 2.56 -9.25 -4.13
C THR A 104 2.00 -8.39 -5.25
N ARG A 105 1.01 -7.54 -4.94
CA ARG A 105 0.34 -6.67 -5.92
C ARG A 105 0.41 -5.20 -5.51
N ILE A 106 0.76 -4.37 -6.48
CA ILE A 106 0.77 -2.90 -6.36
C ILE A 106 -0.13 -2.34 -7.45
N GLY A 107 -1.05 -1.46 -7.06
CA GLY A 107 -1.94 -0.74 -7.97
C GLY A 107 -1.24 0.32 -8.81
N ASN A 108 -1.97 1.32 -9.21
CA ASN A 108 -1.51 2.37 -10.13
C ASN A 108 -1.31 3.70 -9.41
N ASN A 109 -0.49 4.59 -10.01
CA ASN A 109 -0.28 5.97 -9.58
C ASN A 109 0.22 6.12 -8.13
N CYS A 110 0.94 5.13 -7.61
CA CYS A 110 1.49 5.17 -6.26
C CYS A 110 2.84 5.88 -6.22
N LEU A 111 3.14 6.46 -5.06
CA LEU A 111 4.44 7.04 -4.74
C LEU A 111 5.07 6.29 -3.55
N PHE A 112 6.18 5.62 -3.81
CA PHE A 112 7.02 4.98 -2.81
C PHE A 112 8.24 5.87 -2.59
N MET A 113 8.29 6.57 -1.45
CA MET A 113 9.40 7.48 -1.15
C MET A 113 10.62 6.70 -0.65
N ILE A 114 11.73 7.42 -0.51
CA ILE A 114 13.06 6.88 -0.21
C ILE A 114 13.03 5.86 0.93
N SER A 115 13.67 4.71 0.69
CA SER A 115 13.85 3.62 1.67
C SER A 115 12.56 3.03 2.23
N SER A 116 11.42 3.18 1.55
CA SER A 116 10.22 2.42 1.91
C SER A 116 10.35 0.96 1.50
N HIS A 117 9.63 0.07 2.21
CA HIS A 117 9.67 -1.36 1.98
C HIS A 117 8.27 -1.96 1.84
N ILE A 118 8.06 -2.76 0.80
CA ILE A 118 6.86 -3.58 0.63
C ILE A 118 7.25 -5.04 0.75
N ALA A 119 6.84 -5.68 1.83
CA ALA A 119 7.10 -7.10 2.06
C ALA A 119 6.22 -7.99 1.18
N HIS A 120 6.45 -9.29 1.30
CA HIS A 120 5.76 -10.33 0.53
C HIS A 120 4.24 -10.35 0.76
N ASP A 121 3.49 -10.78 -0.26
CA ASP A 121 2.04 -10.99 -0.23
C ASP A 121 1.21 -9.75 0.09
N CYS A 122 1.82 -8.56 0.05
CA CYS A 122 1.11 -7.31 0.25
C CYS A 122 0.16 -7.01 -0.93
N LYS A 123 -0.93 -6.31 -0.61
CA LYS A 123 -1.87 -5.75 -1.58
C LYS A 123 -1.95 -4.25 -1.39
N ILE A 124 -1.37 -3.51 -2.32
CA ILE A 124 -1.35 -2.05 -2.32
C ILE A 124 -2.32 -1.57 -3.40
N GLY A 125 -3.27 -0.73 -3.03
CA GLY A 125 -4.26 -0.13 -3.92
C GLY A 125 -3.68 0.94 -4.85
N ASN A 126 -4.56 1.76 -5.41
CA ASN A 126 -4.21 2.84 -6.31
C ASN A 126 -3.99 4.17 -5.56
N ASN A 127 -3.19 5.08 -6.14
CA ASN A 127 -2.92 6.42 -5.61
C ASN A 127 -2.37 6.43 -4.17
N VAL A 128 -1.72 5.36 -3.75
CA VAL A 128 -1.15 5.23 -2.40
C VAL A 128 0.15 6.01 -2.30
N ILE A 129 0.33 6.75 -1.22
CA ILE A 129 1.58 7.44 -0.90
C ILE A 129 2.20 6.79 0.35
N ILE A 130 3.38 6.22 0.18
CA ILE A 130 4.18 5.66 1.26
C ILE A 130 5.42 6.52 1.42
N ALA A 131 5.48 7.26 2.54
CA ALA A 131 6.56 8.20 2.78
C ALA A 131 7.89 7.52 3.15
N ASN A 132 8.92 8.31 3.40
CA ASN A 132 10.28 7.85 3.65
C ASN A 132 10.37 6.87 4.84
N ASN A 133 11.16 5.80 4.67
CA ASN A 133 11.48 4.81 5.71
C ASN A 133 10.26 4.05 6.27
N VAL A 134 9.19 3.92 5.50
CA VAL A 134 7.98 3.17 5.92
C VAL A 134 8.06 1.73 5.45
N PRO A 135 8.18 0.74 6.36
CA PRO A 135 8.00 -0.66 6.02
C PRO A 135 6.52 -1.06 6.11
N ILE A 136 6.06 -1.78 5.10
CA ILE A 136 4.79 -2.53 5.12
C ILE A 136 5.12 -4.00 5.33
N GLY A 137 4.70 -4.55 6.45
CA GLY A 137 4.91 -5.97 6.80
C GLY A 137 4.13 -6.92 5.91
N GLY A 138 4.57 -8.17 5.84
CA GLY A 138 3.98 -9.20 4.97
C GLY A 138 2.46 -9.32 5.10
N HIS A 139 1.79 -9.62 3.99
CA HIS A 139 0.32 -9.71 3.90
C HIS A 139 -0.44 -8.41 4.22
N GLY A 140 0.24 -7.27 4.29
CA GLY A 140 -0.38 -5.97 4.51
C GLY A 140 -1.35 -5.60 3.39
N ILE A 141 -2.51 -5.05 3.75
CA ILE A 141 -3.51 -4.57 2.78
C ILE A 141 -3.65 -3.08 2.95
N ILE A 142 -3.22 -2.32 1.95
CA ILE A 142 -3.34 -0.87 1.90
C ILE A 142 -4.30 -0.54 0.77
N GLU A 143 -5.46 -0.01 1.09
CA GLU A 143 -6.48 0.30 0.09
C GLU A 143 -6.17 1.60 -0.66
N ASP A 144 -7.06 1.99 -1.58
CA ASP A 144 -6.86 3.14 -2.47
C ASP A 144 -6.74 4.47 -1.70
N ASP A 145 -5.97 5.40 -2.25
CA ASP A 145 -5.81 6.78 -1.77
C ASP A 145 -5.28 6.90 -0.32
N VAL A 146 -4.67 5.85 0.23
CA VAL A 146 -4.05 5.88 1.56
C VAL A 146 -2.76 6.69 1.53
N ILE A 147 -2.52 7.46 2.59
CA ILE A 147 -1.25 8.17 2.82
C ILE A 147 -0.64 7.66 4.13
N ILE A 148 0.62 7.22 4.07
CA ILE A 148 1.36 6.77 5.25
C ILE A 148 2.54 7.71 5.46
N GLY A 149 2.54 8.39 6.61
CA GLY A 149 3.54 9.36 7.01
C GLY A 149 4.90 8.74 7.29
N GLY A 150 5.95 9.55 7.14
CA GLY A 150 7.34 9.11 7.26
C GLY A 150 7.67 8.43 8.60
N ASN A 151 8.54 7.43 8.54
CA ASN A 151 8.95 6.59 9.68
C ASN A 151 7.80 5.89 10.41
N ALA A 152 6.59 5.84 9.84
CA ALA A 152 5.55 4.93 10.31
C ALA A 152 5.89 3.49 9.90
N ALA A 153 5.27 2.51 10.55
CA ALA A 153 5.45 1.10 10.21
C ALA A 153 4.09 0.38 10.25
N VAL A 154 3.83 -0.48 9.28
CA VAL A 154 2.60 -1.27 9.24
C VAL A 154 2.93 -2.73 9.57
N HIS A 155 2.32 -3.24 10.63
CA HIS A 155 2.52 -4.62 11.07
C HIS A 155 1.98 -5.61 10.01
N GLN A 156 2.61 -6.79 9.93
CA GLN A 156 2.12 -7.86 9.03
C GLN A 156 0.64 -8.17 9.25
N PHE A 157 -0.08 -8.47 8.16
CA PHE A 157 -1.52 -8.72 8.11
C PHE A 157 -2.42 -7.53 8.46
N ALA A 158 -1.91 -6.36 8.79
CA ALA A 158 -2.74 -5.21 9.06
C ALA A 158 -3.39 -4.67 7.78
N ARG A 159 -4.61 -4.15 7.92
CA ARG A 159 -5.37 -3.50 6.86
C ARG A 159 -5.46 -2.00 7.13
N VAL A 160 -5.26 -1.21 6.10
CA VAL A 160 -5.47 0.25 6.13
C VAL A 160 -6.52 0.58 5.07
N GLY A 161 -7.69 0.99 5.51
CA GLY A 161 -8.84 1.28 4.67
C GLY A 161 -8.64 2.52 3.78
N LYS A 162 -9.41 2.60 2.70
CA LYS A 162 -9.27 3.64 1.67
C LYS A 162 -9.31 5.05 2.25
N MET A 163 -8.50 5.93 1.64
CA MET A 163 -8.36 7.34 2.05
C MET A 163 -7.98 7.55 3.53
N ALA A 164 -7.56 6.52 4.26
CA ALA A 164 -7.01 6.71 5.59
C ALA A 164 -5.68 7.47 5.55
N MET A 165 -5.40 8.19 6.61
CA MET A 165 -4.13 8.88 6.85
C MET A 165 -3.45 8.28 8.09
N ILE A 166 -2.26 7.78 7.91
CA ILE A 166 -1.38 7.33 8.99
C ILE A 166 -0.37 8.44 9.25
N GLY A 167 -0.35 8.96 10.45
CA GLY A 167 0.64 10.00 10.83
C GLY A 167 2.07 9.47 10.85
N GLY A 168 3.03 10.38 10.77
CA GLY A 168 4.44 9.99 10.89
C GLY A 168 4.75 9.34 12.24
N MET A 169 5.77 8.47 12.29
CA MET A 169 6.21 7.75 13.51
C MET A 169 5.14 6.81 14.11
N THR A 170 4.07 6.49 13.36
CA THR A 170 2.97 5.64 13.83
C THR A 170 3.27 4.16 13.62
N GLY A 171 3.14 3.35 14.67
CA GLY A 171 3.18 1.89 14.56
C GLY A 171 1.78 1.30 14.37
N VAL A 172 1.39 0.97 13.14
CA VAL A 172 0.08 0.39 12.82
C VAL A 172 0.05 -1.08 13.22
N THR A 173 -0.52 -1.39 14.38
CA THR A 173 -0.64 -2.74 14.93
C THR A 173 -2.05 -3.31 14.83
N THR A 174 -3.05 -2.48 14.53
CA THR A 174 -4.48 -2.81 14.39
C THR A 174 -5.00 -2.26 13.07
N ASP A 175 -6.13 -2.80 12.57
CA ASP A 175 -6.72 -2.39 11.31
C ASP A 175 -7.27 -0.96 11.38
N VAL A 176 -6.94 -0.12 10.44
CA VAL A 176 -7.40 1.27 10.37
C VAL A 176 -8.58 1.37 9.41
N ILE A 177 -9.70 1.88 9.89
CA ILE A 177 -10.94 2.04 9.10
C ILE A 177 -10.72 2.96 7.89
N PRO A 178 -11.52 2.81 6.82
CA PRO A 178 -11.59 3.79 5.75
C PRO A 178 -11.77 5.21 6.28
N TYR A 179 -11.12 6.18 5.66
CA TYR A 179 -11.18 7.60 6.02
C TYR A 179 -10.62 7.93 7.41
N GLY A 180 -10.08 6.97 8.14
CA GLY A 180 -9.54 7.19 9.48
C GLY A 180 -8.25 8.02 9.47
N LEU A 181 -8.06 8.83 10.51
CA LEU A 181 -6.77 9.45 10.87
C LEU A 181 -6.20 8.66 12.05
N SER A 182 -5.09 7.98 11.84
CA SER A 182 -4.46 7.13 12.85
C SER A 182 -3.08 7.65 13.22
N LEU A 183 -2.82 7.77 14.51
CA LEU A 183 -1.59 8.32 15.11
C LEU A 183 -1.06 7.38 16.21
N GLY A 184 0.16 7.67 16.69
CA GLY A 184 0.73 7.10 17.91
C GLY A 184 1.66 5.89 17.69
N ASN A 185 2.54 5.66 18.64
CA ASN A 185 3.52 4.55 18.62
C ASN A 185 2.88 3.14 18.63
N ARG A 186 1.68 3.02 19.20
CA ARG A 186 0.70 1.95 18.95
C ARG A 186 -0.57 2.66 18.51
N ASN A 187 -0.99 2.42 17.27
CA ASN A 187 -1.96 3.26 16.62
C ASN A 187 -3.31 3.34 17.35
N TYR A 188 -3.83 4.56 17.38
CA TYR A 188 -5.21 4.87 17.78
C TYR A 188 -5.86 5.77 16.74
N LEU A 189 -7.18 5.85 16.71
CA LEU A 189 -7.90 6.78 15.85
C LEU A 189 -7.98 8.15 16.51
N GLU A 190 -7.40 9.16 15.87
CA GLU A 190 -7.60 10.57 16.23
C GLU A 190 -8.96 11.08 15.72
N GLY A 191 -9.49 10.45 14.70
CA GLY A 191 -10.77 10.81 14.08
C GLY A 191 -10.83 10.43 12.60
N ILE A 192 -11.51 11.28 11.83
CA ILE A 192 -11.66 11.15 10.38
C ILE A 192 -10.66 12.07 9.66
N ASN A 193 -10.11 11.60 8.55
CA ASN A 193 -9.21 12.36 7.65
C ASN A 193 -9.98 13.44 6.87
N LEU A 194 -10.47 14.45 7.59
CA LEU A 194 -11.27 15.54 7.02
C LEU A 194 -10.54 16.30 5.91
N ILE A 195 -9.22 16.45 6.06
CA ILE A 195 -8.40 17.16 5.05
C ILE A 195 -8.37 16.35 3.74
N GLY A 196 -8.15 15.04 3.82
CA GLY A 196 -8.16 14.15 2.66
C GLY A 196 -9.49 14.17 1.92
N LEU A 197 -10.60 14.06 2.66
CA LEU A 197 -11.96 14.10 2.11
C LEU A 197 -12.24 15.43 1.36
N ARG A 198 -11.88 16.57 1.96
CA ARG A 198 -12.05 17.88 1.34
C ARG A 198 -11.21 18.06 0.08
N ARG A 199 -9.95 17.58 0.08
CA ARG A 199 -9.07 17.59 -1.11
C ARG A 199 -9.62 16.77 -2.28
N LYS A 200 -10.39 15.73 -1.98
CA LYS A 200 -11.10 14.90 -2.97
C LYS A 200 -12.47 15.48 -3.37
N ASN A 201 -12.78 16.71 -2.92
CA ASN A 201 -14.04 17.39 -3.20
C ASN A 201 -15.28 16.60 -2.77
N ILE A 202 -15.20 15.82 -1.71
CA ILE A 202 -16.36 15.13 -1.14
C ILE A 202 -17.34 16.19 -0.59
N PRO A 203 -18.63 16.15 -0.94
CA PRO A 203 -19.60 17.13 -0.46
C PRO A 203 -19.68 17.17 1.07
N ASN A 204 -19.75 18.38 1.63
CA ASN A 204 -19.70 18.59 3.08
C ASN A 204 -20.81 17.86 3.85
N LYS A 205 -21.98 17.68 3.24
CA LYS A 205 -23.07 16.89 3.80
C LYS A 205 -22.60 15.48 4.18
N TYR A 206 -21.97 14.76 3.24
CA TYR A 206 -21.48 13.39 3.47
C TYR A 206 -20.36 13.34 4.53
N ILE A 207 -19.52 14.39 4.59
CA ILE A 207 -18.46 14.48 5.59
C ILE A 207 -19.05 14.68 7.00
N LEU A 208 -20.09 15.49 7.15
CA LEU A 208 -20.79 15.70 8.41
C LEU A 208 -21.49 14.43 8.89
N GLU A 209 -22.21 13.77 8.01
CA GLU A 209 -22.84 12.48 8.30
C GLU A 209 -21.82 11.41 8.68
N LEU A 210 -20.70 11.30 7.94
CA LEU A 210 -19.61 10.39 8.29
C LEU A 210 -19.03 10.68 9.68
N THR A 211 -18.86 11.96 10.01
CA THR A 211 -18.35 12.36 11.33
C THR A 211 -19.33 12.01 12.45
N SER A 212 -20.62 12.13 12.20
CA SER A 212 -21.68 11.72 13.16
C SER A 212 -21.68 10.20 13.31
N ALA A 213 -21.67 9.46 12.21
CA ALA A 213 -21.61 8.00 12.22
C ALA A 213 -20.35 7.48 12.94
N TYR A 214 -19.17 8.12 12.74
CA TYR A 214 -17.96 7.78 13.46
C TYR A 214 -18.14 7.85 14.98
N LYS A 215 -18.81 8.87 15.49
CA LYS A 215 -19.06 9.01 16.93
C LYS A 215 -19.97 7.89 17.45
N GLU A 216 -20.99 7.51 16.69
CA GLU A 216 -21.89 6.41 17.06
C GLU A 216 -21.17 5.05 16.99
N ILE A 217 -20.36 4.80 15.95
CA ILE A 217 -19.60 3.55 15.80
C ILE A 217 -18.64 3.34 16.99
N PHE A 218 -18.06 4.40 17.53
CA PHE A 218 -17.07 4.32 18.59
C PHE A 218 -17.55 4.91 19.93
N LYS A 219 -18.88 4.97 20.18
CA LYS A 219 -19.45 5.51 21.44
C LYS A 219 -19.15 4.62 22.65
N THR A 220 -19.03 3.32 22.45
CA THR A 220 -18.66 2.35 23.48
C THR A 220 -17.54 1.42 22.96
N ASN A 221 -16.98 0.60 23.85
CA ASN A 221 -16.00 -0.42 23.48
C ASN A 221 -16.61 -1.63 22.76
N ASN A 222 -17.95 -1.75 22.67
CA ASN A 222 -18.65 -2.82 21.97
C ASN A 222 -19.00 -2.44 20.54
N LEU A 223 -18.02 -2.57 19.65
CA LEU A 223 -18.17 -2.18 18.25
C LEU A 223 -19.35 -2.88 17.53
N ASN A 224 -19.57 -4.17 17.83
CA ASN A 224 -20.69 -4.92 17.19
C ASN A 224 -22.07 -4.38 17.62
N GLU A 225 -22.23 -4.04 18.88
CA GLU A 225 -23.47 -3.44 19.40
C GLU A 225 -23.71 -2.06 18.80
N ASN A 226 -22.67 -1.21 18.81
CA ASN A 226 -22.76 0.12 18.21
C ASN A 226 -23.13 0.08 16.71
N LEU A 227 -22.57 -0.87 15.95
CA LEU A 227 -22.90 -1.04 14.53
C LEU A 227 -24.35 -1.50 14.33
N ASN A 228 -24.87 -2.36 15.19
CA ASN A 228 -26.27 -2.82 15.13
C ASN A 228 -27.26 -1.69 15.47
N GLU A 229 -26.87 -0.76 16.32
CA GLU A 229 -27.69 0.38 16.73
C GLU A 229 -27.70 1.54 15.71
N LEU A 230 -26.80 1.55 14.72
CA LEU A 230 -26.79 2.56 13.65
C LEU A 230 -28.10 2.64 12.82
N ASN A 231 -29.03 1.69 13.00
CA ASN A 231 -30.45 1.65 12.57
C ASN A 231 -30.74 2.18 11.14
N GLY A 232 -29.77 2.13 10.23
CA GLY A 232 -29.95 2.60 8.85
C GLY A 232 -30.04 4.12 8.69
N GLU A 233 -29.78 4.91 9.73
CA GLU A 233 -29.78 6.39 9.67
C GLU A 233 -28.84 6.92 8.59
N PHE A 234 -27.70 6.25 8.37
CA PHE A 234 -26.68 6.65 7.41
C PHE A 234 -26.62 5.77 6.15
N LYS A 235 -27.64 4.95 5.88
CA LYS A 235 -27.65 3.95 4.80
C LYS A 235 -27.37 4.51 3.40
N ASP A 236 -27.73 5.78 3.16
CA ASP A 236 -27.52 6.44 1.87
C ASP A 236 -26.12 7.08 1.75
N ASN A 237 -25.34 7.05 2.82
CA ASN A 237 -23.97 7.56 2.82
C ASN A 237 -22.98 6.43 2.52
N THR A 238 -22.44 6.41 1.30
CA THR A 238 -21.51 5.40 0.84
C THR A 238 -20.21 5.36 1.68
N LEU A 239 -19.79 6.48 2.26
CA LEU A 239 -18.58 6.53 3.10
C LEU A 239 -18.80 5.79 4.43
N VAL A 240 -20.00 5.88 4.99
CA VAL A 240 -20.37 5.13 6.20
C VAL A 240 -20.46 3.64 5.90
N ASN A 241 -21.09 3.28 4.77
CA ASN A 241 -21.20 1.90 4.33
C ASN A 241 -19.82 1.25 4.13
N ASP A 242 -18.85 1.99 3.57
CA ASP A 242 -17.48 1.52 3.44
C ASP A 242 -16.83 1.16 4.79
N ILE A 243 -17.07 1.96 5.84
CA ILE A 243 -16.55 1.65 7.18
C ILE A 243 -17.21 0.39 7.73
N ILE A 244 -18.54 0.28 7.61
CA ILE A 244 -19.30 -0.88 8.10
C ILE A 244 -18.84 -2.16 7.38
N GLU A 245 -18.69 -2.09 6.04
CA GLU A 245 -18.21 -3.21 5.25
C GLU A 245 -16.79 -3.62 5.64
N PHE A 246 -15.89 -2.66 5.79
CA PHE A 246 -14.50 -2.90 6.19
C PHE A 246 -14.41 -3.60 7.54
N ILE A 247 -15.20 -3.17 8.54
CA ILE A 247 -15.24 -3.78 9.88
C ILE A 247 -15.79 -5.21 9.82
N ASN A 248 -16.83 -5.44 9.00
CA ASN A 248 -17.49 -6.74 8.92
C ASN A 248 -16.77 -7.77 8.05
N LYS A 249 -15.94 -7.34 7.09
CA LYS A 249 -15.28 -8.18 6.09
C LYS A 249 -14.28 -9.15 6.68
N ASP A 250 -13.52 -8.74 7.69
CA ASP A 250 -12.51 -9.56 8.32
C ASP A 250 -12.37 -9.19 9.81
N LYS A 251 -12.53 -10.18 10.67
CA LYS A 251 -12.47 -10.03 12.15
C LYS A 251 -11.23 -10.67 12.76
N LYS A 252 -10.23 -11.02 11.95
CA LYS A 252 -9.00 -11.68 12.45
C LYS A 252 -8.11 -10.75 13.27
N ARG A 253 -8.19 -9.44 12.99
CA ARG A 253 -7.42 -8.43 13.72
C ARG A 253 -8.36 -7.42 14.37
N PRO A 254 -7.98 -6.83 15.52
CA PRO A 254 -8.76 -5.77 16.13
C PRO A 254 -8.76 -4.53 15.26
N ILE A 255 -9.86 -3.81 15.29
CA ILE A 255 -9.97 -2.48 14.68
C ILE A 255 -9.29 -1.45 15.58
N CYS A 256 -8.57 -0.52 14.98
CA CYS A 256 -8.04 0.67 15.65
C CYS A 256 -9.20 1.49 16.22
N THR A 257 -9.13 1.81 17.50
CA THR A 257 -10.17 2.58 18.23
C THR A 257 -9.64 3.96 18.63
N PRO A 258 -10.52 4.92 18.96
CA PRO A 258 -10.11 6.18 19.57
C PRO A 258 -9.32 5.96 20.85
N PHE A 259 -8.42 6.90 21.14
CA PHE A 259 -7.68 6.89 22.39
C PHE A 259 -8.64 7.25 23.55
N ILE A 260 -8.81 6.32 24.47
CA ILE A 260 -9.57 6.56 25.70
C ILE A 260 -8.58 7.18 26.71
N LYS A 261 -8.81 8.42 27.07
CA LYS A 261 -8.05 9.12 28.11
C LYS A 261 -8.36 8.59 29.49
#